data_a70f844a2ebe0c257626aabfd95e8462
#
_entry.id   a70f844a2ebe0c257626aabfd95e8462
#
_cell.length_a   1.000
_cell.length_b   1.000
_cell.length_c   1.000
_cell.angle_alpha   90.00
_cell.angle_beta   90.00
_cell.angle_gamma   90.00
#
_symmetry.space_group_name_H-M   'P 1'
#
loop_
_entity.id
_entity.type
_entity.pdbx_description
1 polymer ?
#
loop_
_entity_poly.entity_id
_entity_poly.type
_entity_poly.pdbx_seq_one_letter_code
_entity_poly.pdbx_strand_id
1 'polypeptide(L)'
;MEQHYAFIKDNRVANIAVFASQDEELADRIAQEQGYDDAVWFGTEVPIKYSSYDGTTFTPPTDEYLISIGILEPEVTEPTE
;
A
#
# COMPACT_ATOMS: atom_id res chain seq x y z
N MET A 1 -19.61 7.42 -0.84
CA MET A 1 -18.23 7.82 -1.06
C MET A 1 -17.31 6.65 -0.87
N GLU A 2 -16.33 6.55 -1.74
CA GLU A 2 -15.40 5.44 -1.65
C GLU A 2 -14.48 5.62 -0.45
N GLN A 3 -14.25 4.53 0.25
CA GLN A 3 -13.36 4.51 1.40
C GLN A 3 -12.21 3.57 1.10
N HIS A 4 -11.01 4.03 1.38
CA HIS A 4 -9.81 3.27 1.06
C HIS A 4 -9.19 2.70 2.33
N TYR A 5 -8.70 1.46 2.23
CA TYR A 5 -7.99 0.81 3.31
C TYR A 5 -6.66 0.31 2.79
N ALA A 6 -5.62 0.52 3.58
CA ALA A 6 -4.30 0.01 3.26
C ALA A 6 -4.07 -1.25 4.08
N PHE A 7 -3.76 -2.36 3.42
CA PHE A 7 -3.41 -3.61 4.10
C PHE A 7 -1.91 -3.66 4.28
N ILE A 8 -1.49 -3.85 5.52
CA ILE A 8 -0.09 -3.74 5.91
C ILE A 8 0.50 -5.13 6.07
N LYS A 9 1.67 -5.33 5.49
CA LYS A 9 2.44 -6.56 5.65
C LYS A 9 3.90 -6.18 5.77
N ASP A 10 4.56 -6.65 6.83
CA ASP A 10 5.98 -6.37 7.06
C ASP A 10 6.26 -4.87 7.05
N ASN A 11 5.36 -4.11 7.70
CA ASN A 11 5.47 -2.67 7.86
C ASN A 11 5.41 -1.90 6.54
N ARG A 12 4.73 -2.47 5.54
CA ARG A 12 4.53 -1.80 4.25
C ARG A 12 3.12 -2.02 3.76
N VAL A 13 2.65 -1.09 2.95
CA VAL A 13 1.35 -1.22 2.30
C VAL A 13 1.48 -2.28 1.22
N ALA A 14 0.91 -3.45 1.48
CA ALA A 14 0.98 -4.57 0.55
C ALA A 14 -0.16 -4.55 -0.45
N ASN A 15 -1.31 -3.99 -0.06
CA ASN A 15 -2.46 -3.96 -0.94
C ASN A 15 -3.38 -2.83 -0.50
N ILE A 16 -4.30 -2.47 -1.39
CA ILE A 16 -5.24 -1.38 -1.13
C ILE A 16 -6.63 -1.87 -1.50
N ALA A 17 -7.60 -1.62 -0.63
CA ALA A 17 -8.98 -1.99 -0.87
C ALA A 17 -9.85 -0.74 -0.94
N VAL A 18 -10.92 -0.81 -1.74
CA VAL A 18 -11.87 0.27 -1.87
C VAL A 18 -13.23 -0.27 -1.45
N PHE A 19 -13.84 0.39 -0.46
CA PHE A 19 -15.16 0.01 0.02
C PHE A 19 -16.14 1.13 -0.28
N ALA A 20 -17.40 0.77 -0.41
CA ALA A 20 -18.44 1.77 -0.62
C ALA A 20 -18.65 2.62 0.63
N SER A 21 -18.37 2.07 1.80
CA SER A 21 -18.51 2.77 3.06
C SER A 21 -17.42 2.29 4.02
N GLN A 22 -17.22 3.05 5.09
CA GLN A 22 -16.25 2.67 6.09
C GLN A 22 -16.74 1.42 6.84
N ASP A 23 -15.92 0.38 6.82
CA ASP A 23 -16.28 -0.90 7.46
C ASP A 23 -15.00 -1.54 7.97
N GLU A 24 -14.62 -1.16 9.18
CA GLU A 24 -13.35 -1.62 9.76
C GLU A 24 -13.39 -3.09 10.12
N GLU A 25 -14.56 -3.59 10.51
CA GLU A 25 -14.69 -5.01 10.79
C GLU A 25 -14.41 -5.85 9.57
N LEU A 26 -14.99 -5.46 8.44
CA LEU A 26 -14.76 -6.19 7.20
C LEU A 26 -13.31 -6.08 6.76
N ALA A 27 -12.73 -4.90 6.88
CA ALA A 27 -11.34 -4.70 6.50
C ALA A 27 -10.42 -5.57 7.35
N ASP A 28 -10.65 -5.62 8.65
CA ASP A 28 -9.84 -6.44 9.54
C ASP A 28 -9.99 -7.92 9.20
N ARG A 29 -11.20 -8.35 8.89
CA ARG A 29 -11.43 -9.76 8.53
C ARG A 29 -10.69 -10.11 7.26
N ILE A 30 -10.75 -9.24 6.25
CA ILE A 30 -10.05 -9.49 4.99
C ILE A 30 -8.55 -9.53 5.23
N ALA A 31 -8.04 -8.61 6.06
CA ALA A 31 -6.61 -8.60 6.36
C ALA A 31 -6.19 -9.92 6.99
N GLN A 32 -6.96 -10.42 7.94
CA GLN A 32 -6.64 -11.69 8.58
C GLN A 32 -6.72 -12.85 7.61
N GLU A 33 -7.73 -12.89 6.77
CA GLU A 33 -7.92 -13.98 5.83
C GLU A 33 -6.83 -14.00 4.77
N GLN A 34 -6.34 -12.83 4.37
CA GLN A 34 -5.31 -12.72 3.35
C GLN A 34 -3.90 -12.76 3.93
N GLY A 35 -3.77 -12.81 5.25
CA GLY A 35 -2.47 -12.89 5.87
C GLY A 35 -1.75 -11.56 6.04
N TYR A 36 -2.49 -10.46 6.01
CA TYR A 36 -1.90 -9.15 6.28
C TYR A 36 -1.84 -8.90 7.78
N ASP A 37 -0.94 -8.02 8.19
CA ASP A 37 -0.74 -7.72 9.61
C ASP A 37 -1.78 -6.74 10.12
N ASP A 38 -2.26 -5.83 9.27
CA ASP A 38 -3.17 -4.78 9.72
C ASP A 38 -3.93 -4.21 8.53
N ALA A 39 -5.01 -3.50 8.83
CA ALA A 39 -5.78 -2.76 7.85
C ALA A 39 -5.97 -1.34 8.39
N VAL A 40 -5.52 -0.35 7.64
CA VAL A 40 -5.53 1.04 8.08
C VAL A 40 -6.46 1.85 7.18
N TRP A 41 -7.38 2.58 7.80
CA TRP A 41 -8.37 3.36 7.07
C TRP A 41 -7.76 4.68 6.59
N PHE A 42 -7.97 4.96 5.31
CA PHE A 42 -7.47 6.20 4.69
C PHE A 42 -8.60 7.16 4.31
N GLY A 43 -9.84 6.73 4.46
CA GLY A 43 -10.97 7.58 4.08
C GLY A 43 -11.04 7.72 2.57
N THR A 44 -11.21 8.95 2.09
CA THR A 44 -11.30 9.21 0.65
C THR A 44 -9.93 9.36 0.00
N GLU A 45 -8.87 9.39 0.79
CA GLU A 45 -7.52 9.46 0.24
C GLU A 45 -7.06 8.08 -0.20
N VAL A 46 -6.27 8.05 -1.26
CA VAL A 46 -5.78 6.80 -1.81
C VAL A 46 -4.39 6.53 -1.24
N PRO A 47 -4.21 5.40 -0.53
CA PRO A 47 -2.88 5.07 -0.01
C PRO A 47 -1.92 4.78 -1.17
N ILE A 48 -0.63 4.95 -0.90
CA ILE A 48 0.41 4.65 -1.87
C ILE A 48 0.94 3.26 -1.58
N LYS A 49 0.83 2.37 -2.57
CA LYS A 49 1.28 1.00 -2.40
C LYS A 49 2.79 0.97 -2.15
N TYR A 50 3.20 0.05 -1.29
CA TYR A 50 4.60 -0.14 -0.87
C TYR A 50 5.13 0.98 0.02
N SER A 51 4.28 1.90 0.47
CA SER A 51 4.69 2.87 1.48
C SER A 51 5.06 2.13 2.76
N SER A 52 6.09 2.63 3.45
CA SER A 52 6.43 2.06 4.75
C SER A 52 5.51 2.63 5.82
N TYR A 53 5.27 1.86 6.86
CA TYR A 53 4.34 2.24 7.92
C TYR A 53 5.00 1.92 9.26
N ASP A 54 5.14 2.92 10.10
CA ASP A 54 5.80 2.75 11.40
C ASP A 54 4.81 2.64 12.56
N GLY A 55 3.52 2.53 12.27
CA GLY A 55 2.47 2.49 13.27
C GLY A 55 1.66 3.77 13.34
N THR A 56 2.18 4.87 12.82
CA THR A 56 1.48 6.15 12.82
C THR A 56 1.65 6.91 11.52
N THR A 57 2.79 6.77 10.86
CA THR A 57 3.14 7.59 9.70
C THR A 57 3.47 6.70 8.50
N PHE A 58 2.99 7.12 7.33
CA PHE A 58 3.29 6.44 6.09
C PHE A 58 4.33 7.24 5.32
N THR A 59 5.34 6.54 4.82
CA THR A 59 6.40 7.13 4.01
C THR A 59 6.36 6.49 2.63
N PRO A 60 6.24 7.29 1.56
CA PRO A 60 6.20 6.71 0.21
C PRO A 60 7.46 5.91 -0.09
N PRO A 61 7.36 4.87 -0.93
CA PRO A 61 8.52 4.07 -1.25
C PRO A 61 9.51 4.86 -2.09
N THR A 62 10.78 4.54 -1.95
CA THR A 62 11.81 5.15 -2.78
C THR A 62 11.92 4.40 -4.09
N ASP A 63 12.47 5.07 -5.10
CA ASP A 63 12.71 4.41 -6.38
C ASP A 63 13.65 3.23 -6.20
N GLU A 64 14.66 3.39 -5.34
CA GLU A 64 15.59 2.30 -5.07
C GLU A 64 14.88 1.08 -4.54
N TYR A 65 13.93 1.27 -3.63
CA TYR A 65 13.21 0.14 -3.09
C TYR A 65 12.37 -0.53 -4.17
N LEU A 66 11.68 0.26 -4.99
CA LEU A 66 10.83 -0.29 -6.03
C LEU A 66 11.63 -1.04 -7.07
N ILE A 67 12.83 -0.57 -7.36
CA ILE A 67 13.72 -1.26 -8.28
C ILE A 67 14.15 -2.60 -7.68
N SER A 68 14.47 -2.60 -6.39
CA SER A 68 14.99 -3.79 -5.73
C SER A 68 13.97 -4.93 -5.68
N ILE A 69 12.68 -4.60 -5.68
CA ILE A 69 11.64 -5.63 -5.64
C ILE A 69 11.05 -5.91 -7.01
N GLY A 70 11.57 -5.24 -8.06
CA GLY A 70 11.16 -5.54 -9.43
C GLY A 70 9.90 -4.85 -9.90
N ILE A 71 9.40 -3.87 -9.14
CA ILE A 71 8.20 -3.13 -9.53
C ILE A 71 8.55 -2.02 -10.50
N LEU A 72 9.68 -1.36 -10.27
CA LEU A 72 10.13 -0.24 -11.08
C LEU A 72 11.42 -0.63 -11.76
N GLU A 73 11.53 -0.36 -13.05
CA GLU A 73 12.74 -0.67 -13.77
C GLU A 73 13.78 0.40 -13.53
N PRO A 74 15.04 0.03 -13.42
CA PRO A 74 16.08 1.04 -13.29
C PRO A 74 16.05 1.97 -14.48
N GLU A 75 16.31 3.22 -14.20
CA GLU A 75 16.33 4.18 -15.29
C GLU A 75 17.50 3.86 -16.19
N VAL A 76 17.19 3.55 -17.43
CA VAL A 76 18.21 3.27 -18.41
C VAL A 76 18.28 4.46 -19.32
N THR A 77 19.43 5.10 -19.32
CA THR A 77 19.66 6.19 -20.25
C THR A 77 19.87 5.57 -21.61
N GLU A 78 18.80 5.37 -22.30
CA GLU A 78 18.94 4.82 -23.62
C GLU A 78 19.34 5.86 -24.59
N PRO A 79 20.27 5.55 -25.42
CA PRO A 79 20.52 6.45 -26.53
C PRO A 79 19.33 6.35 -27.41
N THR A 80 18.54 7.32 -27.35
CA THR A 80 17.43 7.35 -28.24
C THR A 80 17.93 7.72 -29.57
N GLU A 81 17.55 7.03 -30.50
CA GLU A 81 17.90 7.42 -31.79
C GLU A 81 16.76 7.63 -32.63
#